data_1352267237e3f81ffecb01078ecc1f05
#
_entry.id   1352267237e3f81ffecb01078ecc1f05
#
_cell.length_a   1.000
_cell.length_b   1.000
_cell.length_c   1.000
_cell.angle_alpha   90.00
_cell.angle_beta   90.00
_cell.angle_gamma   90.00
#
_symmetry.space_group_name_H-M   'P 1'
#
loop_
_entity.id
_entity.type
_entity.pdbx_description
1 polymer ?
#
loop_
_entity_poly.entity_id
_entity_poly.type
_entity_poly.pdbx_seq_one_letter_code
_entity_poly.pdbx_strand_id
1 'polypeptide(L)'
;MSAKFELYKDNAGEFRFRLKAGNGENILASEGYTQKGSAENGIQSVKTNAADDARYERKDTSAGKFMFNLKASNGQVIGTSQSYASAASRDNGIESVKKNAPAAEVEDLTQALA
;
A
#
# COMPACT_ATOMS: atom_id res chain seq x y z
N MET A 1 2.32 18.21 -4.41
CA MET A 1 1.55 17.59 -3.32
C MET A 1 2.27 16.38 -2.82
N SER A 2 2.15 16.11 -1.52
CA SER A 2 2.87 15.00 -0.90
C SER A 2 2.05 13.73 -0.95
N ALA A 3 2.73 12.60 -1.04
CA ALA A 3 2.09 11.30 -0.88
C ALA A 3 1.62 11.13 0.57
N LYS A 4 0.60 10.31 0.76
CA LYS A 4 0.08 10.04 2.10
C LYS A 4 -0.52 8.65 2.18
N PHE A 5 -0.53 8.11 3.40
CA PHE A 5 -1.34 6.94 3.72
C PHE A 5 -2.70 7.41 4.19
N GLU A 6 -3.75 6.76 3.70
CA GLU A 6 -5.09 6.97 4.24
C GLU A 6 -5.49 5.73 5.01
N LEU A 7 -5.79 5.90 6.29
CA LEU A 7 -6.27 4.83 7.17
C LEU A 7 -7.78 4.99 7.28
N TYR A 8 -8.52 3.97 6.89
CA TYR A 8 -9.97 4.08 6.82
C TYR A 8 -10.64 2.77 7.24
N LYS A 9 -11.95 2.83 7.46
CA LYS A 9 -12.76 1.67 7.81
C LYS A 9 -13.64 1.32 6.62
N ASP A 10 -13.64 0.05 6.20
CA ASP A 10 -14.43 -0.37 5.05
C ASP A 10 -15.87 -0.70 5.45
N ASN A 11 -16.68 -1.10 4.46
CA ASN A 11 -18.09 -1.39 4.69
C ASN A 11 -18.32 -2.61 5.58
N ALA A 12 -17.33 -3.50 5.68
CA ALA A 12 -17.39 -4.67 6.55
C ALA A 12 -16.95 -4.35 7.98
N GLY A 13 -16.56 -3.12 8.25
CA GLY A 13 -16.11 -2.71 9.58
C GLY A 13 -14.65 -3.01 9.84
N GLU A 14 -13.89 -3.38 8.83
CA GLU A 14 -12.47 -3.66 8.97
C GLU A 14 -11.64 -2.43 8.67
N PHE A 15 -10.47 -2.36 9.29
CA PHE A 15 -9.55 -1.24 9.09
C PHE A 15 -8.61 -1.56 7.92
N ARG A 16 -8.45 -0.61 7.03
CA ARG A 16 -7.58 -0.72 5.86
C ARG A 16 -6.77 0.54 5.69
N PHE A 17 -5.67 0.42 4.96
CA PHE A 17 -4.94 1.61 4.54
C PHE A 17 -4.61 1.52 3.06
N ARG A 18 -4.37 2.69 2.49
CA ARG A 18 -3.89 2.79 1.12
C ARG A 18 -2.84 3.89 1.06
N LEU A 19 -1.87 3.73 0.17
CA LEU A 19 -0.88 4.75 -0.08
C LEU A 19 -1.25 5.47 -1.35
N LYS A 20 -1.38 6.79 -1.26
CA LYS A 20 -1.64 7.64 -2.41
C LYS A 20 -0.38 8.41 -2.78
N ALA A 21 -0.09 8.46 -4.07
CA ALA A 21 0.98 9.32 -4.59
C ALA A 21 0.53 10.77 -4.55
N GLY A 22 1.47 11.68 -4.78
CA GLY A 22 1.18 13.12 -4.75
C GLY A 22 0.11 13.55 -5.77
N ASN A 23 -0.08 12.77 -6.84
CA ASN A 23 -1.12 13.06 -7.84
C ASN A 23 -2.48 12.46 -7.47
N GLY A 24 -2.62 11.85 -6.29
CA GLY A 24 -3.87 11.28 -5.84
C GLY A 24 -4.13 9.82 -6.23
N GLU A 25 -3.22 9.20 -6.98
CA GLU A 25 -3.40 7.81 -7.38
C GLU A 25 -3.10 6.85 -6.23
N ASN A 26 -3.94 5.81 -6.09
CA ASN A 26 -3.66 4.73 -5.15
C ASN A 26 -2.56 3.85 -5.73
N ILE A 27 -1.44 3.76 -5.05
CA ILE A 27 -0.31 2.96 -5.52
C ILE A 27 -0.09 1.70 -4.69
N LEU A 28 -0.74 1.60 -3.54
CA LEU A 28 -0.67 0.41 -2.69
C LEU A 28 -1.89 0.36 -1.79
N ALA A 29 -2.42 -0.83 -1.53
CA ALA A 29 -3.57 -1.02 -0.65
C ALA A 29 -3.33 -2.22 0.25
N SER A 30 -3.84 -2.16 1.48
CA SER A 30 -3.73 -3.26 2.43
C SER A 30 -4.93 -4.19 2.36
N GLU A 31 -4.80 -5.34 3.02
CA GLU A 31 -5.95 -6.18 3.36
C GLU A 31 -6.73 -5.54 4.51
N GLY A 32 -7.85 -6.16 4.88
CA GLY A 32 -8.64 -5.71 6.02
C GLY A 32 -8.09 -6.23 7.34
N TYR A 33 -8.05 -5.39 8.34
CA TYR A 33 -7.63 -5.73 9.70
C TYR A 33 -8.81 -5.57 10.64
N THR A 34 -8.93 -6.45 11.61
CA THR A 34 -10.03 -6.36 12.59
C THR A 34 -9.80 -5.27 13.62
N GLN A 35 -8.54 -4.86 13.81
CA GLN A 35 -8.19 -3.84 14.80
C GLN A 35 -7.42 -2.70 14.14
N LYS A 36 -7.70 -1.49 14.59
CA LYS A 36 -7.03 -0.29 14.09
C LYS A 36 -5.52 -0.35 14.29
N GLY A 37 -5.08 -0.82 15.47
CA GLY A 37 -3.65 -0.93 15.78
C GLY A 37 -2.92 -1.84 14.81
N SER A 38 -3.57 -2.90 14.33
CA SER A 38 -2.98 -3.80 13.34
C SER A 38 -2.77 -3.10 12.01
N ALA A 39 -3.74 -2.28 11.57
CA ALA A 39 -3.60 -1.50 10.36
C ALA A 39 -2.48 -0.46 10.48
N GLU A 40 -2.38 0.19 11.64
CA GLU A 40 -1.31 1.15 11.90
C GLU A 40 0.06 0.47 11.86
N ASN A 41 0.18 -0.72 12.44
CA ASN A 41 1.41 -1.51 12.36
C ASN A 41 1.74 -1.87 10.92
N GLY A 42 0.73 -2.17 10.12
CA GLY A 42 0.90 -2.44 8.68
C GLY A 42 1.49 -1.25 7.94
N ILE A 43 1.03 -0.04 8.25
CA ILE A 43 1.58 1.18 7.66
C ILE A 43 3.06 1.31 8.02
N GLN A 44 3.42 1.11 9.28
CA GLN A 44 4.81 1.19 9.71
C GLN A 44 5.67 0.12 9.01
N SER A 45 5.11 -1.08 8.82
CA SER A 45 5.79 -2.14 8.10
C SER A 45 6.05 -1.74 6.65
N VAL A 46 5.07 -1.10 5.98
CA VAL A 46 5.26 -0.58 4.62
C VAL A 46 6.41 0.41 4.60
N LYS A 47 6.41 1.37 5.53
CA LYS A 47 7.48 2.37 5.58
C LYS A 47 8.86 1.74 5.77
N THR A 48 8.94 0.74 6.63
CA THR A 48 10.19 0.05 6.94
C THR A 48 10.72 -0.76 5.75
N ASN A 49 9.82 -1.41 5.02
CA ASN A 49 10.21 -2.36 3.96
C ASN A 49 10.23 -1.76 2.56
N ALA A 50 9.60 -0.59 2.37
CA ALA A 50 9.38 -0.03 1.04
C ALA A 50 10.66 0.24 0.25
N ALA A 51 11.77 0.56 0.92
CA ALA A 51 13.02 0.88 0.23
C ALA A 51 13.80 -0.35 -0.23
N ASP A 52 13.42 -1.55 0.24
CA ASP A 52 14.14 -2.79 -0.06
C ASP A 52 13.49 -3.49 -1.25
N ASP A 53 14.17 -3.52 -2.39
CA ASP A 53 13.65 -4.15 -3.60
C ASP A 53 13.32 -5.62 -3.41
N ALA A 54 14.02 -6.31 -2.52
CA ALA A 54 13.79 -7.74 -2.25
C ALA A 54 12.42 -7.99 -1.59
N ARG A 55 11.76 -6.97 -1.07
CA ARG A 55 10.44 -7.09 -0.46
C ARG A 55 9.30 -7.05 -1.47
N TYR A 56 9.58 -6.76 -2.73
CA TYR A 56 8.54 -6.67 -3.77
C TYR A 56 8.45 -7.98 -4.53
N GLU A 57 7.21 -8.49 -4.62
CA GLU A 57 6.90 -9.67 -5.43
C GLU A 57 6.16 -9.20 -6.67
N ARG A 58 6.80 -9.35 -7.83
CA ARG A 58 6.22 -8.97 -9.12
C ARG A 58 5.40 -10.13 -9.64
N LYS A 59 4.15 -9.89 -10.02
CA LYS A 59 3.23 -10.94 -10.46
C LYS A 59 2.51 -10.53 -11.74
N ASP A 60 2.16 -11.54 -12.53
CA ASP A 60 1.26 -11.38 -13.66
C ASP A 60 -0.13 -11.81 -13.21
N THR A 61 -1.17 -11.11 -13.69
CA THR A 61 -2.55 -11.48 -13.37
C THR A 61 -3.09 -12.43 -14.42
N SER A 62 -4.17 -13.13 -14.09
CA SER A 62 -4.84 -14.01 -15.04
C SER A 62 -5.45 -13.26 -16.23
N ALA A 63 -5.66 -11.95 -16.09
CA ALA A 63 -6.18 -11.10 -17.16
C ALA A 63 -5.09 -10.55 -18.07
N GLY A 64 -3.84 -11.02 -17.94
CA GLY A 64 -2.72 -10.54 -18.76
C GLY A 64 -2.19 -9.18 -18.33
N LYS A 65 -2.43 -8.80 -17.10
CA LYS A 65 -1.92 -7.54 -16.54
C LYS A 65 -0.80 -7.81 -15.56
N PHE A 66 -0.21 -6.75 -15.04
CA PHE A 66 0.96 -6.83 -14.15
C PHE A 66 0.64 -6.15 -12.84
N MET A 67 1.12 -6.73 -11.74
CA MET A 67 0.93 -6.16 -10.40
C MET A 67 2.13 -6.50 -9.54
N PHE A 68 2.15 -5.98 -8.30
CA PHE A 68 3.14 -6.37 -7.33
C PHE A 68 2.52 -6.41 -5.93
N ASN A 69 3.14 -7.22 -5.08
CA ASN A 69 2.88 -7.20 -3.64
C ASN A 69 4.12 -6.68 -2.94
N LEU A 70 3.91 -5.97 -1.84
CA LEU A 70 4.99 -5.62 -0.92
C LEU A 70 4.89 -6.53 0.29
N LYS A 71 6.01 -7.17 0.64
CA LYS A 71 6.07 -8.12 1.75
C LYS A 71 6.93 -7.58 2.87
N ALA A 72 6.59 -7.98 4.09
CA ALA A 72 7.44 -7.76 5.26
C ALA A 72 8.58 -8.79 5.24
N SER A 73 9.54 -8.63 6.15
CA SER A 73 10.69 -9.52 6.23
C SER A 73 10.30 -10.97 6.57
N ASN A 74 9.13 -11.18 7.18
CA ASN A 74 8.62 -12.52 7.48
C ASN A 74 7.87 -13.16 6.31
N GLY A 75 7.81 -12.50 5.15
CA GLY A 75 7.14 -13.01 3.95
C GLY A 75 5.66 -12.70 3.85
N GLN A 76 5.07 -12.04 4.85
CA GLN A 76 3.66 -11.68 4.78
C GLN A 76 3.44 -10.51 3.82
N VAL A 77 2.38 -10.60 3.02
CA VAL A 77 1.96 -9.50 2.15
C VAL A 77 1.37 -8.40 3.01
N ILE A 78 1.95 -7.20 2.92
CA ILE A 78 1.49 -6.03 3.67
C ILE A 78 0.84 -4.98 2.79
N GLY A 79 0.97 -5.11 1.47
CA GLY A 79 0.30 -4.23 0.53
C GLY A 79 0.29 -4.83 -0.86
N THR A 80 -0.71 -4.46 -1.64
CA THR A 80 -0.91 -4.94 -3.01
C THR A 80 -1.17 -3.75 -3.92
N SER A 81 -0.57 -3.77 -5.10
CA SER A 81 -0.76 -2.70 -6.08
C SER A 81 -2.05 -2.90 -6.87
N GLN A 82 -2.43 -1.87 -7.61
CA GLN A 82 -3.42 -2.01 -8.68
C GLN A 82 -2.82 -2.83 -9.84
N SER A 83 -3.64 -3.17 -10.82
CA SER A 83 -3.18 -3.84 -12.03
C SER A 83 -2.67 -2.82 -13.05
N TYR A 84 -1.54 -3.13 -13.67
CA TYR A 84 -0.91 -2.28 -14.68
C TYR A 84 -0.95 -2.97 -16.04
N ALA A 85 -1.03 -2.17 -17.10
CA ALA A 85 -1.09 -2.70 -18.47
C ALA A 85 0.25 -3.20 -18.97
N SER A 86 1.36 -2.79 -18.35
CA SER A 86 2.70 -3.21 -18.78
C SER A 86 3.60 -3.46 -17.57
N ALA A 87 4.65 -4.25 -17.78
CA ALA A 87 5.66 -4.50 -16.76
C ALA A 87 6.39 -3.19 -16.39
N ALA A 88 6.62 -2.33 -17.37
CA ALA A 88 7.28 -1.04 -17.12
C ALA A 88 6.45 -0.15 -16.21
N SER A 89 5.13 -0.09 -16.42
CA SER A 89 4.25 0.70 -15.55
C SER A 89 4.22 0.12 -14.13
N ARG A 90 4.18 -1.21 -14.01
CA ARG A 90 4.27 -1.87 -12.71
C ARG A 90 5.56 -1.50 -12.00
N ASP A 91 6.69 -1.52 -12.69
CA ASP A 91 7.98 -1.21 -12.09
C ASP A 91 8.04 0.26 -11.67
N ASN A 92 7.42 1.16 -12.43
CA ASN A 92 7.28 2.56 -12.04
C ASN A 92 6.46 2.70 -10.76
N GLY A 93 5.42 1.87 -10.61
CA GLY A 93 4.63 1.82 -9.37
C GLY A 93 5.47 1.42 -8.17
N ILE A 94 6.34 0.42 -8.34
CA ILE A 94 7.26 0.01 -7.28
C ILE A 94 8.19 1.17 -6.89
N GLU A 95 8.77 1.85 -7.88
CA GLU A 95 9.64 3.00 -7.61
C GLU A 95 8.89 4.11 -6.88
N SER A 96 7.62 4.31 -7.23
CA SER A 96 6.78 5.30 -6.55
C SER A 96 6.59 4.94 -5.07
N VAL A 97 6.36 3.66 -4.75
CA VAL A 97 6.23 3.22 -3.36
C VAL A 97 7.55 3.42 -2.62
N LYS A 98 8.67 3.00 -3.22
CA LYS A 98 10.00 3.17 -2.61
C LYS A 98 10.28 4.63 -2.26
N LYS A 99 9.91 5.52 -3.16
CA LYS A 99 10.20 6.95 -3.01
C LYS A 99 9.29 7.60 -1.99
N ASN A 100 8.01 7.24 -1.99
CA ASN A 100 7.00 8.00 -1.27
C ASN A 100 6.66 7.43 0.10
N ALA A 101 6.67 6.10 0.27
CA ALA A 101 6.19 5.48 1.50
C ALA A 101 6.98 5.89 2.75
N PRO A 102 8.34 5.93 2.72
CA PRO A 102 9.08 6.24 3.95
C PRO A 102 8.77 7.59 4.57
N ALA A 103 8.40 8.57 3.76
CA ALA A 103 8.14 9.93 4.23
C ALA A 103 6.66 10.31 4.22
N ALA A 104 5.78 9.41 3.78
CA ALA A 104 4.36 9.73 3.67
C ALA A 104 3.73 9.90 5.05
N GLU A 105 2.89 10.92 5.19
CA GLU A 105 2.12 11.13 6.41
C GLU A 105 0.90 10.21 6.42
N VAL A 106 0.36 9.97 7.61
CA VAL A 106 -0.85 9.16 7.79
C VAL A 106 -2.04 10.07 8.03
N GLU A 107 -3.04 9.96 7.17
CA GLU A 107 -4.31 10.64 7.38
C GLU A 107 -5.29 9.62 7.95
N ASP A 108 -5.76 9.84 9.16
CA ASP A 108 -6.67 8.94 9.85
C ASP A 108 -8.11 9.34 9.53
N LEU A 109 -8.75 8.55 8.66
CA LEU A 109 -10.14 8.77 8.26
C LEU A 109 -11.13 7.94 9.09
N THR A 110 -10.64 7.24 10.12
CA THR A 110 -11.49 6.39 10.98
C THR A 110 -12.15 7.17 12.09
N GLN A 111 -11.71 8.39 12.34
CA GLN A 111 -12.25 9.22 13.41
C GLN A 111 -13.71 9.54 13.10
N ALA A 112 -14.58 9.15 14.01
CA ALA A 112 -15.99 9.52 13.85
C ALA A 112 -16.13 11.03 14.01
N LEU A 113 -16.82 11.62 13.06
CA LEU A 113 -17.20 13.03 13.22
C LEU A 113 -18.38 13.07 14.20
N ALA A 114 -18.14 13.66 15.32
CA ALA A 114 -19.18 13.77 16.33
C ALA A 114 -20.27 14.72 15.89
#